data_1795e7b12526de0e6d7698d559abced8
#
_entry.id   1795e7b12526de0e6d7698d559abced8
#
_cell.length_a   1.000
_cell.length_b   1.000
_cell.length_c   1.000
_cell.angle_alpha   90.00
_cell.angle_beta   90.00
_cell.angle_gamma   90.00
#
_symmetry.space_group_name_H-M   'P 1'
#
loop_
_entity.id
_entity.type
_entity.pdbx_description
1 polymer ?
#
loop_
_entity_poly.entity_id
_entity_poly.type
_entity_poly.pdbx_seq_one_letter_code
_entity_poly.pdbx_strand_id
1 'polypeptide(L)'
;VESGCRSFDRTMPEEVNRVVTDHVSTFLFAPTEVAAANLHVEGIRQGVYVVGDVTIDLAHATAERLPVMPEVLTRLGLRRGTYAFVTIHRAGTANDVMAFERIVGALRRLGMPVVFAAHPRVRPMLDAMGAGTSGDPLMVTDPLSYVETIAVVKNARVVITDSGGLQKEAAVLGVPCVTLRTSTEWVETVRSGWNVLAGTEPNAIVSLAHRPPPETPLPYVSDGRTAERMVSALVGSRNLIGNIA
;
A
#
# COMPACT_ATOMS: atom_id res chain seq x y z
N VAL A 1 -8.14 1.93 14.64
CA VAL A 1 -6.83 1.97 13.98
C VAL A 1 -7.01 2.50 12.57
N GLU A 2 -6.04 3.21 12.06
CA GLU A 2 -6.15 3.99 10.79
C GLU A 2 -7.22 5.10 10.85
N SER A 3 -7.57 5.58 12.04
CA SER A 3 -8.56 6.64 12.20
C SER A 3 -8.08 7.93 11.54
N GLY A 4 -9.00 8.64 10.88
CA GLY A 4 -8.70 9.89 10.18
C GLY A 4 -8.02 9.76 8.82
N CYS A 5 -7.68 8.54 8.37
CA CYS A 5 -7.23 8.34 7.00
C CYS A 5 -8.37 8.66 6.03
N ARG A 6 -8.15 9.60 5.08
CA ARG A 6 -9.17 10.05 4.12
C ARG A 6 -8.61 10.09 2.71
N SER A 7 -9.31 9.44 1.80
CA SER A 7 -9.11 9.59 0.35
C SER A 7 -10.03 10.66 -0.24
N PHE A 8 -11.06 11.06 0.51
CA PHE A 8 -12.15 11.96 0.11
C PHE A 8 -12.96 11.45 -1.09
N ASP A 9 -12.80 10.20 -1.46
CA ASP A 9 -13.55 9.53 -2.52
C ASP A 9 -14.67 8.66 -1.91
N ARG A 10 -15.86 9.23 -1.80
CA ARG A 10 -17.03 8.55 -1.23
C ARG A 10 -17.63 7.46 -2.13
N THR A 11 -17.14 7.29 -3.35
CA THR A 11 -17.50 6.13 -4.17
C THR A 11 -16.83 4.84 -3.69
N MET A 12 -15.82 4.97 -2.83
CA MET A 12 -15.11 3.85 -2.22
C MET A 12 -15.82 3.40 -0.93
N PRO A 13 -16.25 2.14 -0.84
CA PRO A 13 -16.85 1.61 0.40
C PRO A 13 -15.93 1.74 1.63
N GLU A 14 -14.62 1.60 1.43
CA GLU A 14 -13.63 1.74 2.49
C GLU A 14 -13.60 3.15 3.08
N GLU A 15 -13.78 4.19 2.25
CA GLU A 15 -13.86 5.56 2.73
C GLU A 15 -15.08 5.79 3.61
N VAL A 16 -16.24 5.32 3.14
CA VAL A 16 -17.50 5.41 3.91
C VAL A 16 -17.36 4.66 5.25
N ASN A 17 -16.80 3.45 5.23
CA ASN A 17 -16.61 2.66 6.43
C ASN A 17 -15.68 3.35 7.44
N ARG A 18 -14.58 3.98 7.00
CA ARG A 18 -13.68 4.74 7.88
C ARG A 18 -14.40 5.90 8.54
N VAL A 19 -15.10 6.71 7.74
CA VAL A 19 -15.83 7.87 8.28
C VAL A 19 -16.84 7.43 9.33
N VAL A 20 -17.68 6.43 9.04
CA VAL A 20 -18.69 5.93 10.00
C VAL A 20 -18.01 5.38 11.25
N THR A 21 -16.99 4.55 11.09
CA THR A 21 -16.25 3.95 12.21
C THR A 21 -15.64 5.02 13.12
N ASP A 22 -15.01 6.04 12.55
CA ASP A 22 -14.40 7.13 13.32
C ASP A 22 -15.45 7.90 14.14
N HIS A 23 -16.64 8.16 13.59
CA HIS A 23 -17.69 8.91 14.27
C HIS A 23 -18.38 8.14 15.41
N VAL A 24 -18.26 6.82 15.45
CA VAL A 24 -18.86 5.99 16.53
C VAL A 24 -17.82 5.40 17.49
N SER A 25 -16.54 5.68 17.26
CA SER A 25 -15.45 5.13 18.07
C SER A 25 -15.10 6.02 19.26
N THR A 26 -14.82 5.40 20.41
CA THR A 26 -14.32 6.09 21.61
C THR A 26 -12.82 6.36 21.53
N PHE A 27 -12.05 5.43 20.94
CA PHE A 27 -10.60 5.54 20.76
C PHE A 27 -10.27 5.59 19.28
N LEU A 28 -9.61 6.66 18.88
CA LEU A 28 -9.23 6.91 17.50
C LEU A 28 -7.70 6.95 17.40
N PHE A 29 -7.13 5.86 16.91
CA PHE A 29 -5.70 5.74 16.71
C PHE A 29 -5.33 6.21 15.30
N ALA A 30 -4.88 7.46 15.23
CA ALA A 30 -4.43 8.09 13.99
C ALA A 30 -2.98 7.67 13.69
N PRO A 31 -2.68 7.24 12.45
CA PRO A 31 -1.31 6.86 12.08
C PRO A 31 -0.39 8.08 11.92
N THR A 32 -0.93 9.23 11.57
CA THR A 32 -0.17 10.46 11.27
C THR A 32 -0.88 11.70 11.79
N GLU A 33 -0.14 12.81 11.84
CA GLU A 33 -0.71 14.13 12.17
C GLU A 33 -1.74 14.57 11.11
N VAL A 34 -1.56 14.19 9.84
CA VAL A 34 -2.55 14.49 8.79
C VAL A 34 -3.87 13.78 9.07
N ALA A 35 -3.81 12.52 9.48
CA ALA A 35 -4.99 11.77 9.85
C ALA A 35 -5.71 12.39 11.08
N ALA A 36 -4.95 12.79 12.10
CA ALA A 36 -5.51 13.50 13.26
C ALA A 36 -6.15 14.84 12.87
N ALA A 37 -5.51 15.59 11.98
CA ALA A 37 -6.06 16.85 11.47
C ALA A 37 -7.39 16.65 10.72
N ASN A 38 -7.53 15.59 9.94
CA ASN A 38 -8.80 15.25 9.28
C ASN A 38 -9.92 15.03 10.30
N LEU A 39 -9.66 14.27 11.38
CA LEU A 39 -10.62 14.08 12.47
C LEU A 39 -11.05 15.40 13.11
N HIS A 40 -10.08 16.29 13.38
CA HIS A 40 -10.36 17.61 13.94
C HIS A 40 -11.23 18.47 13.03
N VAL A 41 -11.00 18.43 11.71
CA VAL A 41 -11.84 19.13 10.72
C VAL A 41 -13.27 18.57 10.72
N GLU A 42 -13.44 17.27 10.94
CA GLU A 42 -14.74 16.61 11.07
C GLU A 42 -15.41 16.83 12.45
N GLY A 43 -14.78 17.61 13.34
CA GLY A 43 -15.31 17.93 14.68
C GLY A 43 -14.95 16.90 15.76
N ILE A 44 -14.21 15.85 15.44
CA ILE A 44 -13.81 14.80 16.37
C ILE A 44 -12.51 15.26 17.07
N ARG A 45 -12.62 15.68 18.33
CA ARG A 45 -11.48 16.25 19.10
C ARG A 45 -11.08 15.42 20.30
N GLN A 46 -11.95 14.53 20.77
CA GLN A 46 -11.71 13.67 21.94
C GLN A 46 -11.37 12.25 21.49
N GLY A 47 -10.57 11.57 22.31
CA GLY A 47 -10.19 10.19 22.03
C GLY A 47 -9.22 10.00 20.85
N VAL A 48 -8.66 11.07 20.30
CA VAL A 48 -7.72 11.04 19.17
C VAL A 48 -6.29 10.92 19.71
N TYR A 49 -5.58 9.89 19.27
CA TYR A 49 -4.19 9.61 19.64
C TYR A 49 -3.36 9.39 18.39
N VAL A 50 -2.32 10.19 18.18
CA VAL A 50 -1.34 9.94 17.11
C VAL A 50 -0.35 8.90 17.62
N VAL A 51 -0.44 7.70 17.08
CA VAL A 51 0.31 6.54 17.60
C VAL A 51 1.33 5.96 16.62
N GLY A 52 1.25 6.33 15.35
CA GLY A 52 1.97 5.66 14.26
C GLY A 52 1.13 4.57 13.60
N ASP A 53 1.77 3.74 12.79
CA ASP A 53 1.11 2.70 12.00
C ASP A 53 1.73 1.32 12.25
N VAL A 54 0.95 0.40 12.82
CA VAL A 54 1.40 -0.97 13.11
C VAL A 54 1.81 -1.75 11.86
N THR A 55 1.23 -1.42 10.69
CA THR A 55 1.61 -2.07 9.42
C THR A 55 2.98 -1.63 8.97
N ILE A 56 3.32 -0.35 9.19
CA ILE A 56 4.66 0.20 8.93
C ILE A 56 5.69 -0.42 9.86
N ASP A 57 5.39 -0.53 11.16
CA ASP A 57 6.26 -1.20 12.13
C ASP A 57 6.50 -2.67 11.73
N LEU A 58 5.44 -3.37 11.31
CA LEU A 58 5.53 -4.75 10.87
C LEU A 58 6.36 -4.89 9.59
N ALA A 59 6.14 -4.03 8.60
CA ALA A 59 6.89 -4.05 7.33
C ALA A 59 8.38 -3.82 7.57
N HIS A 60 8.73 -2.84 8.41
CA HIS A 60 10.11 -2.53 8.79
C HIS A 60 10.75 -3.71 9.52
N ALA A 61 10.13 -4.22 10.59
CA ALA A 61 10.64 -5.35 11.36
C ALA A 61 10.78 -6.63 10.52
N THR A 62 9.85 -6.86 9.59
CA THR A 62 9.95 -7.99 8.65
C THR A 62 11.14 -7.81 7.72
N ALA A 63 11.31 -6.62 7.16
CA ALA A 63 12.39 -6.31 6.23
C ALA A 63 13.79 -6.40 6.88
N GLU A 64 13.92 -6.06 8.16
CA GLU A 64 15.18 -6.20 8.92
C GLU A 64 15.58 -7.67 9.14
N ARG A 65 14.61 -8.56 9.24
CA ARG A 65 14.83 -9.99 9.46
C ARG A 65 15.05 -10.80 8.17
N LEU A 66 14.89 -10.17 7.00
CA LEU A 66 15.12 -10.86 5.74
C LEU A 66 16.60 -11.21 5.56
N PRO A 67 16.91 -12.39 5.01
CA PRO A 67 18.28 -12.72 4.62
C PRO A 67 18.74 -11.81 3.48
N VAL A 68 20.06 -11.71 3.28
CA VAL A 68 20.66 -10.90 2.20
C VAL A 68 20.10 -11.29 0.82
N MET A 69 19.86 -12.59 0.60
CA MET A 69 19.20 -13.13 -0.58
C MET A 69 17.98 -13.95 -0.15
N PRO A 70 16.78 -13.37 -0.16
CA PRO A 70 15.55 -14.10 0.14
C PRO A 70 15.30 -15.22 -0.86
N GLU A 71 14.87 -16.38 -0.37
CA GLU A 71 14.62 -17.58 -1.19
C GLU A 71 13.60 -17.31 -2.33
N VAL A 72 12.60 -16.50 -2.07
CA VAL A 72 11.58 -16.12 -3.08
C VAL A 72 12.21 -15.45 -4.30
N LEU A 73 13.26 -14.64 -4.14
CA LEU A 73 13.95 -14.01 -5.28
C LEU A 73 14.68 -15.04 -6.13
N THR A 74 15.34 -16.00 -5.48
CA THR A 74 16.02 -17.12 -6.18
C THR A 74 15.00 -17.99 -6.91
N ARG A 75 13.91 -18.36 -6.25
CA ARG A 75 12.81 -19.16 -6.83
C ARG A 75 12.19 -18.49 -8.06
N LEU A 76 12.02 -17.16 -8.02
CA LEU A 76 11.46 -16.39 -9.12
C LEU A 76 12.53 -15.86 -10.12
N GLY A 77 13.79 -16.21 -9.95
CA GLY A 77 14.87 -15.76 -10.84
C GLY A 77 15.08 -14.24 -10.86
N LEU A 78 14.75 -13.55 -9.77
CA LEU A 78 14.75 -12.09 -9.69
C LEU A 78 16.10 -11.54 -9.25
N ARG A 79 16.48 -10.40 -9.83
CA ARG A 79 17.65 -9.62 -9.43
C ARG A 79 17.20 -8.30 -8.80
N ARG A 80 17.82 -7.93 -7.70
CA ARG A 80 17.52 -6.68 -6.98
C ARG A 80 17.55 -5.46 -7.91
N GLY A 81 16.54 -4.62 -7.84
CA GLY A 81 16.43 -3.36 -8.56
C GLY A 81 16.17 -3.48 -10.06
N THR A 82 15.85 -4.68 -10.58
CA THR A 82 15.69 -4.88 -12.03
C THR A 82 14.28 -5.20 -12.49
N TYR A 83 13.31 -5.30 -11.59
CA TYR A 83 11.95 -5.71 -11.90
C TYR A 83 10.89 -4.79 -11.27
N ALA A 84 9.71 -4.78 -11.83
CA ALA A 84 8.51 -4.19 -11.23
C ALA A 84 7.73 -5.26 -10.46
N PHE A 85 7.23 -4.92 -9.27
CA PHE A 85 6.28 -5.75 -8.52
C PHE A 85 4.88 -5.20 -8.66
N VAL A 86 3.91 -6.04 -9.00
CA VAL A 86 2.54 -5.63 -9.31
C VAL A 86 1.52 -6.40 -8.49
N THR A 87 0.55 -5.69 -7.91
CA THR A 87 -0.67 -6.28 -7.35
C THR A 87 -1.89 -5.44 -7.73
N ILE A 88 -2.98 -6.10 -8.13
CA ILE A 88 -4.28 -5.48 -8.41
C ILE A 88 -5.37 -6.35 -7.79
N HIS A 89 -6.23 -5.75 -6.98
CA HIS A 89 -7.28 -6.50 -6.29
C HIS A 89 -8.56 -5.69 -6.01
N ARG A 90 -8.52 -4.34 -6.13
CA ARG A 90 -9.70 -3.51 -5.85
C ARG A 90 -10.76 -3.69 -6.92
N ALA A 91 -12.03 -3.69 -6.47
CA ALA A 91 -13.18 -3.86 -7.36
C ALA A 91 -13.21 -2.82 -8.49
N GLY A 92 -12.89 -1.56 -8.16
CA GLY A 92 -12.89 -0.47 -9.15
C GLY A 92 -11.92 -0.68 -10.31
N THR A 93 -10.79 -1.35 -10.08
CA THR A 93 -9.80 -1.68 -11.12
C THR A 93 -10.07 -3.06 -11.72
N ALA A 94 -10.39 -4.04 -10.86
CA ALA A 94 -10.52 -5.43 -11.25
C ALA A 94 -11.85 -5.77 -11.96
N ASN A 95 -12.90 -4.97 -11.78
CA ASN A 95 -14.19 -5.20 -12.44
C ASN A 95 -14.32 -4.44 -13.78
N ASP A 96 -13.44 -3.47 -14.05
CA ASP A 96 -13.36 -2.80 -15.37
C ASP A 96 -12.38 -3.55 -16.26
N VAL A 97 -12.91 -4.49 -17.04
CA VAL A 97 -12.13 -5.34 -17.96
C VAL A 97 -11.27 -4.50 -18.91
N MET A 98 -11.82 -3.42 -19.47
CA MET A 98 -11.08 -2.57 -20.41
C MET A 98 -9.95 -1.78 -19.73
N ALA A 99 -10.18 -1.29 -18.50
CA ALA A 99 -9.13 -0.65 -17.74
C ALA A 99 -8.03 -1.66 -17.37
N PHE A 100 -8.41 -2.87 -16.96
CA PHE A 100 -7.48 -3.94 -16.64
C PHE A 100 -6.62 -4.35 -17.85
N GLU A 101 -7.23 -4.53 -19.03
CA GLU A 101 -6.51 -4.81 -20.27
C GLU A 101 -5.50 -3.69 -20.63
N ARG A 102 -5.91 -2.44 -20.49
CA ARG A 102 -5.00 -1.29 -20.71
C ARG A 102 -3.82 -1.31 -19.75
N ILE A 103 -4.06 -1.62 -18.46
CA ILE A 103 -2.99 -1.74 -17.46
C ILE A 103 -2.03 -2.87 -17.84
N VAL A 104 -2.55 -4.08 -18.14
CA VAL A 104 -1.71 -5.23 -18.54
C VAL A 104 -0.90 -4.91 -19.81
N GLY A 105 -1.51 -4.24 -20.78
CA GLY A 105 -0.82 -3.72 -21.96
C GLY A 105 0.30 -2.72 -21.63
N ALA A 106 0.10 -1.86 -20.63
CA ALA A 106 1.13 -0.94 -20.14
C ALA A 106 2.28 -1.71 -19.45
N LEU A 107 1.94 -2.68 -18.61
CA LEU A 107 2.94 -3.51 -17.90
C LEU A 107 3.85 -4.26 -18.88
N ARG A 108 3.31 -4.78 -19.99
CA ARG A 108 4.10 -5.43 -21.05
C ARG A 108 5.09 -4.48 -21.75
N ARG A 109 4.82 -3.17 -21.72
CA ARG A 109 5.68 -2.14 -22.33
C ARG A 109 6.73 -1.57 -21.38
N LEU A 110 6.83 -2.05 -20.13
CA LEU A 110 7.79 -1.51 -19.15
C LEU A 110 9.26 -1.76 -19.52
N GLY A 111 9.58 -2.67 -20.43
CA GLY A 111 10.96 -2.98 -20.79
C GLY A 111 11.80 -3.57 -19.65
N MET A 112 11.14 -4.07 -18.61
CA MET A 112 11.76 -4.78 -17.48
C MET A 112 10.87 -5.96 -17.07
N PRO A 113 11.42 -7.00 -16.41
CA PRO A 113 10.62 -8.08 -15.85
C PRO A 113 9.54 -7.55 -14.90
N VAL A 114 8.35 -8.13 -14.96
CA VAL A 114 7.21 -7.76 -14.11
C VAL A 114 6.78 -8.98 -13.33
N VAL A 115 6.81 -8.90 -12.01
CA VAL A 115 6.25 -9.92 -11.12
C VAL A 115 4.84 -9.50 -10.73
N PHE A 116 3.86 -10.21 -11.25
CA PHE A 116 2.44 -9.96 -10.95
C PHE A 116 1.93 -11.01 -9.97
N ALA A 117 1.82 -10.64 -8.68
CA ALA A 117 1.18 -11.48 -7.68
C ALA A 117 -0.34 -11.38 -7.87
N ALA A 118 -0.91 -12.40 -8.54
CA ALA A 118 -2.29 -12.37 -8.99
C ALA A 118 -3.27 -12.68 -7.86
N HIS A 119 -4.07 -11.70 -7.46
CA HIS A 119 -5.21 -11.94 -6.60
C HIS A 119 -6.23 -12.85 -7.32
N PRO A 120 -6.94 -13.78 -6.62
CA PRO A 120 -7.93 -14.67 -7.24
C PRO A 120 -8.97 -13.96 -8.10
N ARG A 121 -9.33 -12.71 -7.79
CA ARG A 121 -10.28 -11.93 -8.59
C ARG A 121 -9.80 -11.60 -9.98
N VAL A 122 -8.51 -11.35 -10.18
CA VAL A 122 -7.93 -10.95 -11.48
C VAL A 122 -7.26 -12.10 -12.22
N ARG A 123 -7.02 -13.23 -11.55
CA ARG A 123 -6.36 -14.38 -12.14
C ARG A 123 -7.06 -14.88 -13.43
N PRO A 124 -8.39 -15.05 -13.49
CA PRO A 124 -9.06 -15.48 -14.71
C PRO A 124 -8.87 -14.53 -15.90
N MET A 125 -8.80 -13.22 -15.65
CA MET A 125 -8.55 -12.24 -16.70
C MET A 125 -7.12 -12.31 -17.23
N LEU A 126 -6.14 -12.49 -16.34
CA LEU A 126 -4.75 -12.68 -16.73
C LEU A 126 -4.59 -13.95 -17.59
N ASP A 127 -5.21 -15.03 -17.18
CA ASP A 127 -5.17 -16.32 -17.92
C ASP A 127 -5.82 -16.16 -19.31
N ALA A 128 -6.97 -15.49 -19.41
CA ALA A 128 -7.63 -15.20 -20.68
C ALA A 128 -6.79 -14.30 -21.62
N MET A 129 -5.94 -13.45 -21.06
CA MET A 129 -5.01 -12.60 -21.82
C MET A 129 -3.70 -13.31 -22.16
N GLY A 130 -3.53 -14.58 -21.79
CA GLY A 130 -2.29 -15.34 -21.97
C GLY A 130 -1.12 -14.76 -21.18
N ALA A 131 -1.39 -14.06 -20.08
CA ALA A 131 -0.33 -13.47 -19.26
C ALA A 131 0.49 -14.56 -18.55
N GLY A 132 1.81 -14.37 -18.51
CA GLY A 132 2.73 -15.33 -17.90
C GLY A 132 3.08 -16.54 -18.78
N THR A 133 2.67 -16.55 -20.04
CA THR A 133 3.09 -17.59 -21.00
C THR A 133 4.53 -17.36 -21.48
N SER A 134 5.12 -18.36 -22.12
CA SER A 134 6.51 -18.26 -22.61
C SER A 134 6.70 -17.04 -23.54
N GLY A 135 7.66 -16.19 -23.21
CA GLY A 135 7.96 -14.95 -23.94
C GLY A 135 7.19 -13.71 -23.46
N ASP A 136 6.21 -13.83 -22.56
CA ASP A 136 5.58 -12.67 -21.91
C ASP A 136 6.54 -12.09 -20.86
N PRO A 137 6.76 -10.77 -20.83
CA PRO A 137 7.55 -10.13 -19.77
C PRO A 137 6.89 -10.19 -18.38
N LEU A 138 5.62 -10.56 -18.30
CA LEU A 138 4.89 -10.75 -17.05
C LEU A 138 5.12 -12.16 -16.49
N MET A 139 5.65 -12.22 -15.29
CA MET A 139 5.69 -13.42 -14.47
C MET A 139 4.49 -13.40 -13.54
N VAL A 140 3.45 -14.17 -13.86
CA VAL A 140 2.24 -14.27 -13.05
C VAL A 140 2.45 -15.34 -11.98
N THR A 141 2.36 -14.94 -10.70
CA THR A 141 2.44 -15.83 -9.54
C THR A 141 1.11 -15.92 -8.82
N ASP A 142 0.93 -16.96 -8.02
CA ASP A 142 -0.10 -16.96 -6.98
C ASP A 142 0.21 -15.88 -5.92
N PRO A 143 -0.77 -15.53 -5.06
CA PRO A 143 -0.52 -14.61 -3.95
C PRO A 143 0.67 -15.06 -3.12
N LEU A 144 1.60 -14.13 -2.86
CA LEU A 144 2.76 -14.39 -2.01
C LEU A 144 2.37 -14.26 -0.54
N SER A 145 3.06 -14.98 0.34
CA SER A 145 2.98 -14.74 1.78
C SER A 145 3.43 -13.32 2.11
N TYR A 146 3.06 -12.80 3.29
CA TYR A 146 3.46 -11.46 3.70
C TYR A 146 4.98 -11.26 3.69
N VAL A 147 5.73 -12.22 4.24
CA VAL A 147 7.20 -12.18 4.28
C VAL A 147 7.79 -12.17 2.87
N GLU A 148 7.26 -13.01 1.97
CA GLU A 148 7.69 -13.03 0.57
C GLU A 148 7.34 -11.73 -0.15
N THR A 149 6.15 -11.16 0.13
CA THR A 149 5.73 -9.86 -0.43
C THR A 149 6.71 -8.77 -0.01
N ILE A 150 7.04 -8.64 1.28
CA ILE A 150 8.01 -7.66 1.77
C ILE A 150 9.39 -7.89 1.15
N ALA A 151 9.81 -9.16 0.99
CA ALA A 151 11.08 -9.49 0.35
C ALA A 151 11.11 -9.06 -1.12
N VAL A 152 10.04 -9.32 -1.88
CA VAL A 152 9.95 -8.94 -3.29
C VAL A 152 9.83 -7.42 -3.44
N VAL A 153 9.02 -6.76 -2.62
CA VAL A 153 8.87 -5.29 -2.60
C VAL A 153 10.21 -4.61 -2.31
N LYS A 154 10.87 -4.96 -1.20
CA LYS A 154 12.17 -4.36 -0.77
C LYS A 154 13.25 -4.43 -1.85
N ASN A 155 13.19 -5.41 -2.72
CA ASN A 155 14.18 -5.63 -3.77
C ASN A 155 13.68 -5.22 -5.17
N ALA A 156 12.46 -4.70 -5.30
CA ALA A 156 11.93 -4.22 -6.56
C ALA A 156 12.57 -2.86 -6.98
N ARG A 157 12.54 -2.57 -8.27
CA ARG A 157 12.82 -1.23 -8.79
C ARG A 157 11.66 -0.28 -8.54
N VAL A 158 10.44 -0.79 -8.69
CA VAL A 158 9.20 -0.04 -8.55
C VAL A 158 8.06 -0.98 -8.15
N VAL A 159 7.14 -0.48 -7.35
CA VAL A 159 5.87 -1.14 -7.05
C VAL A 159 4.76 -0.47 -7.85
N ILE A 160 3.88 -1.25 -8.47
CA ILE A 160 2.71 -0.76 -9.21
C ILE A 160 1.47 -1.42 -8.60
N THR A 161 0.57 -0.64 -7.99
CA THR A 161 -0.51 -1.23 -7.21
C THR A 161 -1.75 -0.34 -7.07
N ASP A 162 -2.90 -0.95 -6.80
CA ASP A 162 -4.11 -0.28 -6.33
C ASP A 162 -4.32 -0.43 -4.81
N SER A 163 -3.42 -1.17 -4.12
CA SER A 163 -3.48 -1.44 -2.68
C SER A 163 -3.04 -0.25 -1.84
N GLY A 164 -3.89 0.21 -0.89
CA GLY A 164 -3.51 1.25 0.07
C GLY A 164 -2.38 0.82 1.00
N GLY A 165 -2.40 -0.41 1.50
CA GLY A 165 -1.35 -0.95 2.37
C GLY A 165 0.00 -0.99 1.68
N LEU A 166 0.04 -1.52 0.46
CA LEU A 166 1.30 -1.67 -0.27
C LEU A 166 1.95 -0.33 -0.67
N GLN A 167 1.17 0.74 -0.83
CA GLN A 167 1.69 2.09 -1.06
C GLN A 167 2.59 2.55 0.10
N LYS A 168 2.13 2.39 1.34
CA LYS A 168 2.91 2.78 2.54
C LYS A 168 4.05 1.81 2.82
N GLU A 169 3.85 0.51 2.60
CA GLU A 169 4.92 -0.50 2.72
C GLU A 169 6.05 -0.24 1.72
N ALA A 170 5.74 0.04 0.46
CA ALA A 170 6.74 0.43 -0.54
C ALA A 170 7.50 1.69 -0.11
N ALA A 171 6.77 2.72 0.36
CA ALA A 171 7.38 3.98 0.80
C ALA A 171 8.32 3.79 1.98
N VAL A 172 7.92 3.03 3.03
CA VAL A 172 8.79 2.80 4.20
C VAL A 172 10.02 1.93 3.86
N LEU A 173 9.92 1.10 2.84
CA LEU A 173 11.02 0.27 2.34
C LEU A 173 11.93 1.00 1.34
N GLY A 174 11.65 2.28 1.05
CA GLY A 174 12.44 3.07 0.11
C GLY A 174 12.29 2.63 -1.34
N VAL A 175 11.12 2.13 -1.73
CA VAL A 175 10.82 1.68 -3.09
C VAL A 175 9.78 2.60 -3.71
N PRO A 176 10.05 3.20 -4.88
CA PRO A 176 9.08 4.03 -5.59
C PRO A 176 7.79 3.26 -5.88
N CYS A 177 6.65 3.94 -5.69
CA CYS A 177 5.33 3.38 -5.95
C CYS A 177 4.60 4.14 -7.05
N VAL A 178 3.93 3.42 -7.94
CA VAL A 178 2.96 3.93 -8.91
C VAL A 178 1.59 3.39 -8.54
N THR A 179 0.70 4.26 -8.13
CA THR A 179 -0.64 3.90 -7.69
C THR A 179 -1.62 3.95 -8.84
N LEU A 180 -2.29 2.83 -9.11
CA LEU A 180 -3.31 2.66 -10.15
C LEU A 180 -4.67 3.24 -9.72
N ARG A 181 -4.63 4.42 -9.12
CA ARG A 181 -5.80 5.17 -8.62
C ARG A 181 -5.61 6.65 -8.87
N THR A 182 -6.70 7.40 -8.84
CA THR A 182 -6.71 8.87 -8.94
C THR A 182 -6.64 9.58 -7.58
N SER A 183 -6.86 8.84 -6.50
CA SER A 183 -6.81 9.34 -5.11
C SER A 183 -6.15 8.34 -4.18
N THR A 184 -5.67 8.80 -3.03
CA THR A 184 -5.13 7.95 -1.97
C THR A 184 -5.38 8.55 -0.60
N GLU A 185 -5.58 7.70 0.39
CA GLU A 185 -5.61 8.05 1.81
C GLU A 185 -4.20 8.32 2.40
N TRP A 186 -3.14 7.95 1.69
CA TRP A 186 -1.74 8.06 2.11
C TRP A 186 -1.06 9.26 1.43
N VAL A 187 -1.60 10.45 1.69
CA VAL A 187 -1.16 11.69 1.02
C VAL A 187 0.29 12.04 1.28
N GLU A 188 0.85 11.62 2.41
CA GLU A 188 2.26 11.81 2.76
C GLU A 188 3.19 11.10 1.77
N THR A 189 2.81 9.92 1.28
CA THR A 189 3.59 9.19 0.28
C THR A 189 3.66 9.92 -1.05
N VAL A 190 2.57 10.62 -1.40
CA VAL A 190 2.51 11.44 -2.62
C VAL A 190 3.28 12.74 -2.44
N ARG A 191 3.10 13.44 -1.31
CA ARG A 191 3.80 14.69 -1.00
C ARG A 191 5.31 14.53 -0.96
N SER A 192 5.78 13.40 -0.46
CA SER A 192 7.21 13.05 -0.44
C SER A 192 7.75 12.57 -1.78
N GLY A 193 6.88 12.35 -2.77
CA GLY A 193 7.28 11.83 -4.07
C GLY A 193 7.57 10.32 -4.12
N TRP A 194 7.50 9.59 -3.00
CA TRP A 194 7.69 8.13 -3.00
C TRP A 194 6.56 7.38 -3.68
N ASN A 195 5.37 7.99 -3.77
CA ASN A 195 4.23 7.48 -4.49
C ASN A 195 3.73 8.49 -5.52
N VAL A 196 3.25 8.01 -6.67
CA VAL A 196 2.61 8.83 -7.70
C VAL A 196 1.33 8.17 -8.18
N LEU A 197 0.32 8.98 -8.42
CA LEU A 197 -0.99 8.50 -8.89
C LEU A 197 -1.00 8.49 -10.42
N ALA A 198 -1.11 7.33 -11.03
CA ALA A 198 -1.18 7.14 -12.48
C ALA A 198 -2.62 6.94 -12.99
N GLY A 199 -3.55 6.60 -12.07
CA GLY A 199 -4.84 6.10 -12.51
C GLY A 199 -4.67 4.82 -13.34
N THR A 200 -5.50 4.67 -14.37
CA THR A 200 -5.45 3.54 -15.29
C THR A 200 -4.87 3.91 -16.67
N GLU A 201 -4.19 5.08 -16.76
CA GLU A 201 -3.66 5.59 -18.02
C GLU A 201 -2.35 4.91 -18.42
N PRO A 202 -2.31 4.15 -19.54
CA PRO A 202 -1.16 3.33 -19.91
C PRO A 202 0.16 4.08 -20.03
N ASN A 203 0.14 5.25 -20.65
CA ASN A 203 1.37 6.04 -20.86
C ASN A 203 1.88 6.63 -19.54
N ALA A 204 0.98 7.03 -18.63
CA ALA A 204 1.36 7.50 -17.31
C ALA A 204 2.00 6.35 -16.49
N ILE A 205 1.41 5.15 -16.51
CA ILE A 205 1.96 3.98 -15.84
C ILE A 205 3.40 3.71 -16.31
N VAL A 206 3.62 3.65 -17.63
CA VAL A 206 4.95 3.38 -18.19
C VAL A 206 5.95 4.49 -17.83
N SER A 207 5.59 5.74 -18.03
CA SER A 207 6.48 6.89 -17.76
C SER A 207 6.85 6.97 -16.27
N LEU A 208 5.87 6.86 -15.38
CA LEU A 208 6.06 6.99 -13.94
C LEU A 208 6.80 5.80 -13.32
N ALA A 209 6.72 4.60 -13.92
CA ALA A 209 7.48 3.43 -13.47
C ALA A 209 9.00 3.56 -13.71
N HIS A 210 9.42 4.42 -14.62
CA HIS A 210 10.84 4.66 -14.94
C HIS A 210 11.47 5.84 -14.18
N ARG A 211 10.67 6.57 -13.40
CA ARG A 211 11.21 7.70 -12.64
C ARG A 211 12.27 7.23 -11.64
N PRO A 212 13.30 8.06 -11.38
CA PRO A 212 14.25 7.76 -10.32
C PRO A 212 13.57 7.82 -8.94
N PRO A 213 14.10 7.14 -7.92
CA PRO A 213 13.70 7.36 -6.54
C PRO A 213 13.81 8.85 -6.19
N PRO A 214 12.89 9.40 -5.38
CA PRO A 214 13.00 10.79 -4.94
C PRO A 214 14.19 10.96 -3.98
N GLU A 215 14.75 12.17 -3.95
CA GLU A 215 15.82 12.52 -2.99
C GLU A 215 15.27 12.93 -1.61
N THR A 216 13.95 13.04 -1.50
CA THR A 216 13.28 13.42 -0.25
C THR A 216 13.36 12.29 0.78
N PRO A 217 13.36 12.62 2.09
CA PRO A 217 13.26 11.61 3.14
C PRO A 217 12.04 10.72 2.98
N LEU A 218 12.11 9.51 3.52
CA LEU A 218 10.97 8.60 3.60
C LEU A 218 9.84 9.27 4.40
N PRO A 219 8.58 9.14 3.96
CA PRO A 219 7.45 9.81 4.59
C PRO A 219 7.11 9.24 5.97
N TYR A 220 7.57 8.02 6.23
CA TYR A 220 7.31 7.31 7.47
C TYR A 220 8.61 6.79 8.06
N VAL A 221 8.71 6.90 9.38
CA VAL A 221 9.77 6.31 10.18
C VAL A 221 9.13 5.38 11.19
N SER A 222 9.55 4.12 11.21
CA SER A 222 9.13 3.16 12.23
C SER A 222 10.09 3.20 13.39
N ASP A 223 9.55 3.28 14.60
CA ASP A 223 10.30 3.06 15.86
C ASP A 223 9.88 1.75 16.54
N GLY A 224 9.00 0.96 15.91
CA GLY A 224 8.51 -0.32 16.40
C GLY A 224 7.57 -0.22 17.61
N ARG A 225 7.12 0.98 18.01
CA ARG A 225 6.41 1.21 19.27
C ARG A 225 4.94 1.60 19.10
N THR A 226 4.37 1.49 17.91
CA THR A 226 2.97 1.85 17.68
C THR A 226 2.01 1.06 18.57
N ALA A 227 2.18 -0.26 18.65
CA ALA A 227 1.34 -1.12 19.49
C ALA A 227 1.45 -0.77 20.99
N GLU A 228 2.65 -0.44 21.49
CA GLU A 228 2.85 0.03 22.87
C GLU A 228 2.05 1.30 23.16
N ARG A 229 2.10 2.28 22.24
CA ARG A 229 1.34 3.54 22.39
C ARG A 229 -0.15 3.29 22.43
N MET A 230 -0.67 2.40 21.56
CA MET A 230 -2.09 2.01 21.55
C MET A 230 -2.50 1.38 22.89
N VAL A 231 -1.72 0.41 23.38
CA VAL A 231 -1.99 -0.27 24.65
C VAL A 231 -1.91 0.73 25.82
N SER A 232 -0.92 1.60 25.82
CA SER A 232 -0.76 2.63 26.87
C SER A 232 -1.96 3.58 26.92
N ALA A 233 -2.47 4.01 25.74
CA ALA A 233 -3.66 4.84 25.68
C ALA A 233 -4.90 4.11 26.23
N LEU A 234 -5.09 2.85 25.88
CA LEU A 234 -6.22 2.03 26.37
C LEU A 234 -6.16 1.79 27.90
N VAL A 235 -4.96 1.46 28.42
CA VAL A 235 -4.77 1.21 29.85
C VAL A 235 -4.89 2.49 30.68
N GLY A 236 -4.29 3.59 30.20
CA GLY A 236 -4.39 4.89 30.86
C GLY A 236 -5.80 5.45 30.94
N SER A 237 -6.66 5.06 30.02
CA SER A 237 -8.07 5.48 29.95
C SER A 237 -9.04 4.62 30.77
N ARG A 238 -8.59 3.53 31.40
CA ARG A 238 -9.45 2.68 32.24
C ARG A 238 -10.19 3.45 33.35
N ASN A 239 -9.60 4.55 33.85
CA ASN A 239 -10.23 5.40 34.85
C ASN A 239 -11.38 6.28 34.28
N LEU A 240 -11.49 6.42 32.96
CA LEU A 240 -12.58 7.15 32.28
C LEU A 240 -13.81 6.26 31.99
N ILE A 241 -13.62 4.97 31.82
CA ILE A 241 -14.69 4.01 31.48
C ILE A 241 -15.41 3.50 32.74
N GLY A 242 -14.73 3.52 33.91
CA GLY A 242 -15.31 3.09 35.20
C GLY A 242 -16.40 4.01 35.78
N ASN A 243 -16.65 5.17 35.17
CA ASN A 243 -17.68 6.12 35.61
C ASN A 243 -18.94 6.16 34.73
N ILE A 244 -19.13 5.17 33.84
CA ILE A 244 -20.31 5.05 32.95
C ILE A 244 -21.09 3.76 33.32
N ALA A 245 -21.15 3.42 34.62
CA ALA A 245 -22.02 2.36 35.12
C ALA A 245 -23.06 2.93 36.09
#